data_dc69b4b32ca172498acb24ea32e62949
#
_entry.id   dc69b4b32ca172498acb24ea32e62949
#
_cell.length_a   1.000
_cell.length_b   1.000
_cell.length_c   1.000
_cell.angle_alpha   90.00
_cell.angle_beta   90.00
_cell.angle_gamma   90.00
#
_symmetry.space_group_name_H-M   'P 1'
#
loop_
_entity.id
_entity.type
_entity.pdbx_description
1 polymer ?
#
loop_
_entity_poly.entity_id
_entity_poly.type
_entity_poly.pdbx_seq_one_letter_code
_entity_poly.pdbx_strand_id
1 'polypeptide(L)'
;MRVLVLGSGVIGVTSAYYLARAGFDVVVVDRQPAAAMETSFANAGQVSPGYASPWAAPGVPLKAIKWLLQRHAPLAIKATADVDQYLWMAQMLRNCTASRYAVNKERMVRLSEYSRDCLDELRAETGIAYEGRSLGTTQLFRTQAQLDGAAKDIAVLKESGVPFELLDRAGIARVEPALASVTDILAGALRLPNDQTGDCQMFTTCLAEMCKQLGVEFRFEQDIQRLDYAGDRINGVWIDGKLETADRYVLALGSYSPKLLKPLGIKAPVYPLKGYSLTVPITNPAMAPTSTILDETYKVAITRFDNRIRVGGMAEIAGFDLSLNPRRRETLEMIVNDLYPQGGDLAQASFWTGLRPTTPDGTPIVGATPFKNLFLNTGHGTLGWTMACGSGRLLADLMAKKTPQISAAGLDISRYGNHQESAQHVNPAPAHQ
;
A
#
# COMPACT_ATOMS: atom_id res chain seq x y z
N MET A 1 0.09 28.18 8.97
CA MET A 1 0.41 27.88 7.55
C MET A 1 -0.58 26.83 7.09
N ARG A 2 -1.36 27.14 6.05
CA ARG A 2 -2.41 26.29 5.53
C ARG A 2 -1.87 25.24 4.59
N VAL A 3 -2.26 23.98 4.76
CA VAL A 3 -1.87 22.84 3.91
C VAL A 3 -3.12 22.19 3.36
N LEU A 4 -3.19 22.01 2.05
CA LEU A 4 -4.23 21.26 1.39
C LEU A 4 -3.71 19.85 1.06
N VAL A 5 -4.32 18.84 1.66
CA VAL A 5 -4.01 17.43 1.41
C VAL A 5 -5.05 16.86 0.44
N LEU A 6 -4.60 16.38 -0.70
CA LEU A 6 -5.42 15.81 -1.76
C LEU A 6 -5.47 14.30 -1.64
N GLY A 7 -6.61 13.76 -1.21
CA GLY A 7 -6.87 12.35 -0.96
C GLY A 7 -6.97 12.00 0.53
N SER A 8 -7.98 11.21 0.88
CA SER A 8 -8.29 10.76 2.25
C SER A 8 -8.14 9.24 2.45
N GLY A 9 -7.33 8.58 1.63
CA GLY A 9 -6.85 7.23 1.91
C GLY A 9 -5.95 7.21 3.15
N VAL A 10 -5.51 6.03 3.60
CA VAL A 10 -4.64 5.89 4.78
C VAL A 10 -3.42 6.80 4.74
N ILE A 11 -2.83 7.01 3.56
CA ILE A 11 -1.65 7.87 3.37
C ILE A 11 -2.02 9.35 3.56
N GLY A 12 -3.16 9.80 3.02
CA GLY A 12 -3.61 11.19 3.18
C GLY A 12 -3.99 11.51 4.62
N VAL A 13 -4.72 10.61 5.28
CA VAL A 13 -5.15 10.82 6.67
C VAL A 13 -3.97 10.77 7.66
N THR A 14 -3.02 9.84 7.50
CA THR A 14 -1.80 9.84 8.33
C THR A 14 -0.95 11.08 8.09
N SER A 15 -0.85 11.55 6.83
CA SER A 15 -0.17 12.82 6.54
C SER A 15 -0.86 13.99 7.24
N ALA A 16 -2.19 14.07 7.16
CA ALA A 16 -2.97 15.12 7.81
C ALA A 16 -2.79 15.11 9.34
N TYR A 17 -2.80 13.92 9.96
CA TYR A 17 -2.58 13.75 11.39
C TYR A 17 -1.22 14.33 11.83
N TYR A 18 -0.12 13.89 11.19
CA TYR A 18 1.21 14.36 11.58
C TYR A 18 1.45 15.82 11.21
N LEU A 19 0.86 16.35 10.13
CA LEU A 19 0.90 17.76 9.79
C LEU A 19 0.17 18.62 10.84
N ALA A 20 -1.03 18.22 11.26
CA ALA A 20 -1.76 18.92 12.32
C ALA A 20 -0.97 18.91 13.65
N ARG A 21 -0.37 17.76 14.01
CA ARG A 21 0.53 17.63 15.17
C ARG A 21 1.79 18.51 15.06
N ALA A 22 2.22 18.80 13.84
CA ALA A 22 3.33 19.71 13.57
C ALA A 22 2.92 21.20 13.57
N GLY A 23 1.65 21.52 13.81
CA GLY A 23 1.12 22.88 13.91
C GLY A 23 0.69 23.51 12.59
N PHE A 24 0.43 22.70 11.55
CA PHE A 24 -0.17 23.19 10.31
C PHE A 24 -1.70 23.27 10.43
N ASP A 25 -2.30 24.23 9.72
CA ASP A 25 -3.74 24.30 9.47
C ASP A 25 -4.05 23.42 8.25
N VAL A 26 -4.72 22.26 8.46
CA VAL A 26 -4.84 21.21 7.46
C VAL A 26 -6.27 21.08 6.97
N VAL A 27 -6.42 21.07 5.65
CA VAL A 27 -7.68 20.71 4.95
C VAL A 27 -7.43 19.47 4.10
N VAL A 28 -8.26 18.45 4.24
CA VAL A 28 -8.22 17.23 3.43
C VAL A 28 -9.39 17.25 2.46
N VAL A 29 -9.12 17.00 1.17
CA VAL A 29 -10.14 16.96 0.12
C VAL A 29 -10.15 15.61 -0.55
N ASP A 30 -11.34 15.03 -0.73
CA ASP A 30 -11.52 13.75 -1.43
C ASP A 30 -12.84 13.75 -2.23
N ARG A 31 -12.84 13.04 -3.35
CA ARG A 31 -14.02 12.81 -4.18
C ARG A 31 -15.02 11.82 -3.59
N GLN A 32 -14.57 10.98 -2.66
CA GLN A 32 -15.39 9.96 -2.01
C GLN A 32 -16.23 10.58 -0.88
N PRO A 33 -17.35 9.95 -0.47
CA PRO A 33 -18.21 10.48 0.60
C PRO A 33 -17.62 10.32 2.01
N ALA A 34 -16.53 9.55 2.15
CA ALA A 34 -15.84 9.34 3.41
C ALA A 34 -14.37 8.98 3.20
N ALA A 35 -13.60 8.96 4.28
CA ALA A 35 -12.20 8.53 4.25
C ALA A 35 -12.11 7.00 3.96
N ALA A 36 -10.99 6.58 3.35
CA ALA A 36 -10.65 5.18 3.08
C ALA A 36 -11.60 4.40 2.15
N MET A 37 -12.31 5.06 1.26
CA MET A 37 -13.31 4.41 0.39
C MET A 37 -12.72 3.78 -0.88
N GLU A 38 -11.42 3.92 -1.13
CA GLU A 38 -10.74 3.32 -2.30
C GLU A 38 -9.76 2.21 -1.86
N THR A 39 -8.49 2.26 -2.27
CA THR A 39 -7.48 1.20 -2.01
C THR A 39 -7.35 0.82 -0.53
N SER A 40 -7.61 1.72 0.39
CA SER A 40 -7.58 1.47 1.84
C SER A 40 -8.80 0.72 2.36
N PHE A 41 -9.90 0.61 1.58
CA PHE A 41 -11.20 0.08 2.02
C PHE A 41 -11.15 -1.40 2.38
N ALA A 42 -10.55 -2.23 1.53
CA ALA A 42 -10.50 -3.67 1.75
C ALA A 42 -9.07 -4.21 1.63
N ASN A 43 -8.13 -3.51 2.28
CA ASN A 43 -6.75 -3.94 2.45
C ASN A 43 -6.67 -5.28 3.20
N ALA A 44 -5.62 -6.07 2.94
CA ALA A 44 -5.42 -7.38 3.56
C ALA A 44 -5.05 -7.32 5.05
N GLY A 45 -4.84 -6.14 5.62
CA GLY A 45 -4.69 -5.93 7.05
C GLY A 45 -3.28 -6.12 7.62
N GLN A 46 -2.29 -6.44 6.82
CA GLN A 46 -0.93 -6.69 7.29
C GLN A 46 -0.15 -5.39 7.56
N VAL A 47 0.52 -5.34 8.71
CA VAL A 47 1.61 -4.41 9.03
C VAL A 47 2.86 -5.27 9.24
N SER A 48 3.62 -5.46 8.17
CA SER A 48 4.67 -6.48 8.06
C SER A 48 5.95 -5.87 7.49
N PRO A 49 6.75 -5.18 8.33
CA PRO A 49 8.02 -4.57 7.90
C PRO A 49 9.02 -5.58 7.37
N GLY A 50 9.12 -6.75 8.02
CA GLY A 50 10.03 -7.80 7.60
C GLY A 50 9.70 -8.41 6.23
N TYR A 51 8.46 -8.26 5.78
CA TYR A 51 8.01 -8.67 4.45
C TYR A 51 8.14 -7.57 3.39
N ALA A 52 8.64 -6.38 3.76
CA ALA A 52 8.78 -5.25 2.86
C ALA A 52 9.85 -5.52 1.78
N SER A 53 9.39 -5.85 0.59
CA SER A 53 10.26 -6.17 -0.55
C SER A 53 9.67 -5.64 -1.85
N PRO A 54 10.49 -5.15 -2.79
CA PRO A 54 10.01 -4.75 -4.09
C PRO A 54 9.57 -5.97 -4.91
N TRP A 55 8.51 -5.81 -5.68
CA TRP A 55 8.07 -6.83 -6.64
C TRP A 55 9.09 -7.06 -7.76
N ALA A 56 9.83 -6.02 -8.12
CA ALA A 56 10.91 -6.07 -9.10
C ALA A 56 12.13 -6.77 -8.49
N ALA A 57 12.17 -8.10 -8.53
CA ALA A 57 13.24 -8.92 -8.00
C ALA A 57 13.90 -9.78 -9.09
N PRO A 58 15.17 -10.19 -8.93
CA PRO A 58 15.82 -11.13 -9.82
C PRO A 58 15.00 -12.41 -9.99
N GLY A 59 14.80 -12.85 -11.25
CA GLY A 59 14.03 -14.05 -11.59
C GLY A 59 12.50 -13.85 -11.67
N VAL A 60 11.96 -12.71 -11.24
CA VAL A 60 10.53 -12.41 -11.38
C VAL A 60 10.06 -12.41 -12.83
N PRO A 61 10.80 -11.89 -13.83
CA PRO A 61 10.36 -11.95 -15.22
C PRO A 61 10.10 -13.38 -15.72
N LEU A 62 10.97 -14.34 -15.38
CA LEU A 62 10.79 -15.74 -15.74
C LEU A 62 9.61 -16.40 -14.98
N LYS A 63 9.42 -16.04 -13.70
CA LYS A 63 8.27 -16.49 -12.92
C LYS A 63 6.96 -15.94 -13.48
N ALA A 64 6.95 -14.67 -13.90
CA ALA A 64 5.78 -14.03 -14.49
C ALA A 64 5.29 -14.75 -15.74
N ILE A 65 6.20 -15.16 -16.65
CA ILE A 65 5.84 -15.94 -17.83
C ILE A 65 5.15 -17.26 -17.43
N LYS A 66 5.68 -17.97 -16.43
CA LYS A 66 5.08 -19.21 -15.94
C LYS A 66 3.69 -18.97 -15.32
N TRP A 67 3.53 -17.88 -14.54
CA TRP A 67 2.26 -17.53 -13.93
C TRP A 67 1.18 -17.22 -14.97
N LEU A 68 1.50 -16.51 -16.04
CA LEU A 68 0.53 -16.16 -17.10
C LEU A 68 -0.10 -17.37 -17.78
N LEU A 69 0.54 -18.56 -17.67
CA LEU A 69 0.02 -19.83 -18.22
C LEU A 69 -0.82 -20.65 -17.21
N GLN A 70 -0.95 -20.18 -15.96
CA GLN A 70 -1.66 -20.90 -14.91
C GLN A 70 -3.10 -20.41 -14.75
N ARG A 71 -4.04 -21.30 -14.43
CA ARG A 71 -5.44 -20.96 -14.19
C ARG A 71 -5.62 -20.04 -12.98
N HIS A 72 -4.92 -20.33 -11.88
CA HIS A 72 -4.98 -19.59 -10.62
C HIS A 72 -3.72 -18.73 -10.41
N ALA A 73 -3.29 -18.05 -11.47
CA ALA A 73 -2.08 -17.24 -11.45
C ALA A 73 -2.15 -16.08 -10.47
N PRO A 74 -1.07 -15.83 -9.69
CA PRO A 74 -1.00 -14.65 -8.82
C PRO A 74 -0.91 -13.34 -9.61
N LEU A 75 -0.49 -13.39 -10.89
CA LEU A 75 -0.37 -12.24 -11.79
C LEU A 75 -1.17 -12.47 -13.07
N ALA A 76 -1.89 -11.44 -13.51
CA ALA A 76 -2.45 -11.36 -14.88
C ALA A 76 -2.09 -10.00 -15.50
N ILE A 77 -2.03 -10.00 -16.83
CA ILE A 77 -1.78 -8.79 -17.62
C ILE A 77 -2.87 -8.72 -18.68
N LYS A 78 -3.65 -7.63 -18.64
CA LYS A 78 -4.60 -7.27 -19.68
C LYS A 78 -3.92 -6.26 -20.60
N ALA A 79 -3.70 -6.64 -21.84
CA ALA A 79 -3.16 -5.72 -22.83
C ALA A 79 -4.15 -4.56 -23.06
N THR A 80 -3.66 -3.34 -22.97
CA THR A 80 -4.42 -2.11 -23.22
C THR A 80 -3.67 -1.24 -24.24
N ALA A 81 -4.32 -0.21 -24.76
CA ALA A 81 -3.67 0.80 -25.59
C ALA A 81 -2.93 1.87 -24.75
N ASP A 82 -2.86 1.72 -23.44
CA ASP A 82 -2.21 2.65 -22.51
C ASP A 82 -0.69 2.53 -22.57
N VAL A 83 -0.03 3.51 -23.15
CA VAL A 83 1.45 3.56 -23.27
C VAL A 83 2.10 3.58 -21.89
N ASP A 84 1.49 4.23 -20.89
CA ASP A 84 2.03 4.32 -19.53
C ASP A 84 2.13 2.92 -18.88
N GLN A 85 1.27 1.96 -19.26
CA GLN A 85 1.37 0.55 -18.87
C GLN A 85 2.69 -0.09 -19.30
N TYR A 86 3.05 0.05 -20.56
CA TYR A 86 4.26 -0.56 -21.13
C TYR A 86 5.53 0.13 -20.65
N LEU A 87 5.50 1.46 -20.48
CA LEU A 87 6.60 2.20 -19.90
C LEU A 87 6.86 1.79 -18.44
N TRP A 88 5.81 1.64 -17.65
CA TRP A 88 5.91 1.16 -16.27
C TRP A 88 6.46 -0.27 -16.20
N MET A 89 5.95 -1.18 -17.03
CA MET A 89 6.45 -2.57 -17.12
C MET A 89 7.93 -2.61 -17.53
N ALA A 90 8.35 -1.81 -18.51
CA ALA A 90 9.76 -1.71 -18.92
C ALA A 90 10.65 -1.19 -17.78
N GLN A 91 10.19 -0.20 -17.02
CA GLN A 91 10.91 0.30 -15.85
C GLN A 91 10.97 -0.74 -14.73
N MET A 92 9.88 -1.49 -14.50
CA MET A 92 9.88 -2.59 -13.55
C MET A 92 10.91 -3.68 -13.93
N LEU A 93 10.96 -4.08 -15.20
CA LEU A 93 11.95 -5.04 -15.71
C LEU A 93 13.40 -4.55 -15.49
N ARG A 94 13.66 -3.26 -15.69
CA ARG A 94 15.00 -2.67 -15.41
C ARG A 94 15.39 -2.75 -13.93
N ASN A 95 14.41 -2.80 -13.03
CA ASN A 95 14.64 -2.94 -11.59
C ASN A 95 14.85 -4.40 -11.14
N CYS A 96 14.60 -5.40 -11.99
CA CYS A 96 14.77 -6.82 -11.68
C CYS A 96 16.25 -7.28 -11.67
N THR A 97 17.15 -6.48 -11.11
CA THR A 97 18.58 -6.81 -10.93
C THR A 97 18.92 -6.88 -9.44
N ALA A 98 19.93 -7.67 -9.08
CA ALA A 98 20.32 -7.85 -7.68
C ALA A 98 20.71 -6.52 -6.99
N SER A 99 21.46 -5.66 -7.69
CA SER A 99 21.91 -4.37 -7.16
C SER A 99 20.74 -3.41 -6.91
N ARG A 100 19.83 -3.27 -7.87
CA ARG A 100 18.64 -2.41 -7.70
C ARG A 100 17.69 -2.97 -6.65
N TYR A 101 17.50 -4.28 -6.63
CA TYR A 101 16.69 -4.94 -5.61
C TYR A 101 17.19 -4.63 -4.20
N ALA A 102 18.50 -4.75 -3.95
CA ALA A 102 19.11 -4.48 -2.65
C ALA A 102 18.84 -3.02 -2.19
N VAL A 103 19.08 -2.05 -3.09
CA VAL A 103 18.84 -0.62 -2.79
C VAL A 103 17.37 -0.33 -2.51
N ASN A 104 16.47 -0.85 -3.33
CA ASN A 104 15.05 -0.60 -3.18
C ASN A 104 14.49 -1.29 -1.93
N LYS A 105 14.95 -2.52 -1.64
CA LYS A 105 14.57 -3.25 -0.42
C LYS A 105 15.02 -2.50 0.83
N GLU A 106 16.25 -1.98 0.86
CA GLU A 106 16.74 -1.16 1.98
C GLU A 106 15.82 0.04 2.25
N ARG A 107 15.45 0.79 1.21
CA ARG A 107 14.55 1.94 1.32
C ARG A 107 13.17 1.55 1.88
N MET A 108 12.62 0.43 1.38
CA MET A 108 11.32 -0.06 1.81
C MET A 108 11.33 -0.55 3.25
N VAL A 109 12.35 -1.33 3.65
CA VAL A 109 12.50 -1.84 5.03
C VAL A 109 12.70 -0.68 6.00
N ARG A 110 13.61 0.25 5.69
CA ARG A 110 13.85 1.44 6.52
C ARG A 110 12.57 2.23 6.82
N LEU A 111 11.76 2.49 5.79
CA LEU A 111 10.50 3.21 5.97
C LEU A 111 9.45 2.36 6.70
N SER A 112 9.40 1.05 6.43
CA SER A 112 8.40 0.15 7.02
C SER A 112 8.65 -0.08 8.51
N GLU A 113 9.90 -0.30 8.92
CA GLU A 113 10.28 -0.43 10.33
C GLU A 113 9.96 0.86 11.11
N TYR A 114 10.36 1.99 10.57
CA TYR A 114 10.02 3.30 11.14
C TYR A 114 8.51 3.51 11.24
N SER A 115 7.76 3.06 10.23
CA SER A 115 6.30 3.19 10.21
C SER A 115 5.62 2.32 11.27
N ARG A 116 6.14 1.13 11.55
CA ARG A 116 5.66 0.29 12.66
C ARG A 116 5.86 1.02 13.99
N ASP A 117 7.04 1.58 14.22
CA ASP A 117 7.34 2.30 15.46
C ASP A 117 6.42 3.52 15.62
N CYS A 118 6.18 4.28 14.52
CA CYS A 118 5.22 5.37 14.51
C CYS A 118 3.78 4.92 14.79
N LEU A 119 3.37 3.75 14.28
CA LEU A 119 2.04 3.18 14.54
C LEU A 119 1.91 2.76 16.01
N ASP A 120 2.95 2.16 16.59
CA ASP A 120 2.99 1.77 18.01
C ASP A 120 2.91 3.00 18.93
N GLU A 121 3.67 4.05 18.63
CA GLU A 121 3.58 5.34 19.35
C GLU A 121 2.17 5.93 19.25
N LEU A 122 1.61 6.03 18.02
CA LEU A 122 0.27 6.57 17.79
C LEU A 122 -0.79 5.78 18.57
N ARG A 123 -0.70 4.45 18.56
CA ARG A 123 -1.61 3.57 19.28
C ARG A 123 -1.50 3.77 20.79
N ALA A 124 -0.28 3.88 21.32
CA ALA A 124 -0.04 4.12 22.76
C ALA A 124 -0.58 5.49 23.20
N GLU A 125 -0.41 6.53 22.38
CA GLU A 125 -0.87 7.88 22.67
C GLU A 125 -2.39 8.06 22.59
N THR A 126 -3.02 7.41 21.62
CA THR A 126 -4.42 7.71 21.26
C THR A 126 -5.41 6.62 21.69
N GLY A 127 -4.95 5.40 21.95
CA GLY A 127 -5.82 4.25 22.18
C GLY A 127 -6.66 3.87 20.96
N ILE A 128 -6.25 4.25 19.74
CA ILE A 128 -7.02 4.01 18.50
C ILE A 128 -7.39 2.53 18.33
N ALA A 129 -8.67 2.26 18.13
CA ALA A 129 -9.20 0.92 17.93
C ALA A 129 -9.39 0.63 16.42
N TYR A 130 -8.77 -0.44 15.92
CA TYR A 130 -8.84 -0.85 14.52
C TYR A 130 -8.71 -2.37 14.34
N GLU A 131 -9.18 -3.13 15.34
CA GLU A 131 -9.07 -4.59 15.41
C GLU A 131 -7.60 -5.07 15.27
N GLY A 132 -6.68 -4.28 15.86
CA GLY A 132 -5.24 -4.53 15.78
C GLY A 132 -4.82 -5.76 16.60
N ARG A 133 -3.90 -6.56 16.03
CA ARG A 133 -3.31 -7.74 16.66
C ARG A 133 -1.79 -7.74 16.46
N SER A 134 -1.04 -8.17 17.46
CA SER A 134 0.42 -8.34 17.42
C SER A 134 0.76 -9.81 17.60
N LEU A 135 0.28 -10.66 16.69
CA LEU A 135 0.40 -12.12 16.75
C LEU A 135 1.27 -12.70 15.64
N GLY A 136 1.95 -11.83 14.89
CA GLY A 136 2.86 -12.20 13.81
C GLY A 136 2.17 -12.53 12.49
N THR A 137 3.00 -12.70 11.46
CA THR A 137 2.61 -13.18 10.12
C THR A 137 3.28 -14.52 9.86
N THR A 138 2.55 -15.48 9.30
CA THR A 138 3.06 -16.80 8.95
C THR A 138 2.97 -17.03 7.46
N GLN A 139 4.10 -17.07 6.75
CA GLN A 139 4.20 -17.36 5.34
C GLN A 139 4.23 -18.87 5.12
N LEU A 140 3.22 -19.42 4.45
CA LEU A 140 3.07 -20.85 4.19
C LEU A 140 3.69 -21.25 2.85
N PHE A 141 4.43 -22.35 2.86
CA PHE A 141 5.01 -22.98 1.69
C PHE A 141 4.33 -24.32 1.42
N ARG A 142 3.73 -24.48 0.24
CA ARG A 142 3.05 -25.73 -0.15
C ARG A 142 4.01 -26.79 -0.69
N THR A 143 5.22 -26.37 -1.14
CA THR A 143 6.21 -27.30 -1.70
C THR A 143 7.58 -27.11 -1.04
N GLN A 144 8.39 -28.19 -1.02
CA GLN A 144 9.76 -28.14 -0.52
C GLN A 144 10.60 -27.11 -1.28
N ALA A 145 10.44 -27.02 -2.59
CA ALA A 145 11.18 -26.05 -3.43
C ALA A 145 10.88 -24.59 -3.03
N GLN A 146 9.68 -24.27 -2.57
CA GLN A 146 9.34 -22.96 -2.04
C GLN A 146 10.02 -22.70 -0.69
N LEU A 147 10.00 -23.69 0.20
CA LEU A 147 10.65 -23.60 1.51
C LEU A 147 12.17 -23.44 1.36
N ASP A 148 12.81 -24.21 0.48
CA ASP A 148 14.24 -24.07 0.17
C ASP A 148 14.56 -22.70 -0.43
N GLY A 149 13.67 -22.17 -1.26
CA GLY A 149 13.78 -20.83 -1.85
C GLY A 149 13.75 -19.69 -0.84
N ALA A 150 13.16 -19.90 0.33
CA ALA A 150 13.09 -18.91 1.42
C ALA A 150 14.47 -18.60 2.05
N ALA A 151 15.49 -19.42 1.82
CA ALA A 151 16.84 -19.22 2.37
C ALA A 151 17.43 -17.83 2.04
N LYS A 152 17.11 -17.28 0.86
CA LYS A 152 17.54 -15.93 0.47
C LYS A 152 16.88 -14.83 1.28
N ASP A 153 15.58 -14.97 1.53
CA ASP A 153 14.82 -14.01 2.34
C ASP A 153 15.26 -14.09 3.79
N ILE A 154 15.53 -15.29 4.31
CA ILE A 154 16.06 -15.53 5.64
C ILE A 154 17.43 -14.88 5.84
N ALA A 155 18.31 -14.94 4.84
CA ALA A 155 19.62 -14.28 4.91
C ALA A 155 19.45 -12.76 5.11
N VAL A 156 18.53 -12.15 4.36
CA VAL A 156 18.22 -10.72 4.51
C VAL A 156 17.61 -10.38 5.88
N LEU A 157 16.69 -11.20 6.37
CA LEU A 157 16.12 -11.02 7.72
C LEU A 157 17.20 -11.04 8.79
N LYS A 158 18.14 -11.99 8.70
CA LYS A 158 19.29 -12.08 9.61
C LYS A 158 20.17 -10.84 9.56
N GLU A 159 20.54 -10.39 8.36
CA GLU A 159 21.36 -9.18 8.15
C GLU A 159 20.67 -7.92 8.69
N SER A 160 19.33 -7.86 8.59
CA SER A 160 18.51 -6.74 9.07
C SER A 160 18.14 -6.86 10.55
N GLY A 161 18.53 -7.93 11.24
CA GLY A 161 18.18 -8.15 12.65
C GLY A 161 16.68 -8.39 12.91
N VAL A 162 15.93 -8.80 11.88
CA VAL A 162 14.49 -9.07 11.99
C VAL A 162 14.27 -10.47 12.56
N PRO A 163 13.55 -10.63 13.70
CA PRO A 163 13.24 -11.93 14.26
C PRO A 163 12.36 -12.78 13.33
N PHE A 164 12.71 -14.04 13.17
CA PHE A 164 11.92 -15.00 12.40
C PHE A 164 12.01 -16.41 12.99
N GLU A 165 11.05 -17.26 12.64
CA GLU A 165 10.99 -18.67 13.00
C GLU A 165 10.72 -19.51 11.73
N LEU A 166 11.50 -20.60 11.56
CA LEU A 166 11.14 -21.63 10.57
C LEU A 166 10.28 -22.69 11.27
N LEU A 167 9.12 -22.97 10.68
CA LEU A 167 8.15 -23.89 11.24
C LEU A 167 8.00 -25.10 10.33
N ASP A 168 8.05 -26.29 10.94
CA ASP A 168 7.55 -27.53 10.39
C ASP A 168 6.01 -27.62 10.52
N ARG A 169 5.42 -28.73 10.11
CA ARG A 169 3.96 -28.95 10.20
C ARG A 169 3.44 -28.85 11.64
N ALA A 170 4.17 -29.39 12.60
CA ALA A 170 3.80 -29.31 14.01
C ALA A 170 3.90 -27.87 14.53
N GLY A 171 4.93 -27.14 14.13
CA GLY A 171 5.09 -25.72 14.41
C GLY A 171 3.96 -24.87 13.85
N ILE A 172 3.53 -25.16 12.61
CA ILE A 172 2.37 -24.49 11.98
C ILE A 172 1.11 -24.75 12.81
N ALA A 173 0.80 -25.98 13.14
CA ALA A 173 -0.37 -26.34 13.95
C ALA A 173 -0.37 -25.69 15.35
N ARG A 174 0.82 -25.44 15.91
CA ARG A 174 0.97 -24.74 17.20
C ARG A 174 0.63 -23.26 17.12
N VAL A 175 1.06 -22.55 16.05
CA VAL A 175 0.84 -21.10 15.91
C VAL A 175 -0.49 -20.77 15.24
N GLU A 176 -0.99 -21.65 14.38
CA GLU A 176 -2.27 -21.58 13.68
C GLU A 176 -3.06 -22.88 13.86
N PRO A 177 -3.71 -23.08 15.03
CA PRO A 177 -4.37 -24.36 15.36
C PRO A 177 -5.41 -24.81 14.34
N ALA A 178 -6.12 -23.87 13.69
CA ALA A 178 -7.09 -24.17 12.66
C ALA A 178 -6.48 -24.84 11.41
N LEU A 179 -5.17 -24.71 11.18
CA LEU A 179 -4.46 -25.38 10.09
C LEU A 179 -4.05 -26.84 10.41
N ALA A 180 -4.23 -27.29 11.66
CA ALA A 180 -3.78 -28.63 12.09
C ALA A 180 -4.33 -29.78 11.20
N SER A 181 -5.56 -29.64 10.71
CA SER A 181 -6.22 -30.64 9.86
C SER A 181 -5.77 -30.62 8.40
N VAL A 182 -5.03 -29.59 7.97
CA VAL A 182 -4.63 -29.40 6.56
C VAL A 182 -3.11 -29.28 6.38
N THR A 183 -2.32 -29.60 7.42
CA THR A 183 -0.85 -29.51 7.35
C THR A 183 -0.24 -30.44 6.29
N ASP A 184 -0.97 -31.46 5.81
CA ASP A 184 -0.49 -32.38 4.79
C ASP A 184 -0.17 -31.70 3.45
N ILE A 185 -0.89 -30.61 3.13
CA ILE A 185 -0.65 -29.84 1.91
C ILE A 185 0.48 -28.81 2.06
N LEU A 186 1.13 -28.73 3.23
CA LEU A 186 2.17 -27.76 3.55
C LEU A 186 3.53 -28.45 3.73
N ALA A 187 4.59 -27.84 3.18
CA ALA A 187 5.97 -28.27 3.39
C ALA A 187 6.58 -27.62 4.65
N GLY A 188 6.17 -26.43 5.00
CA GLY A 188 6.67 -25.66 6.13
C GLY A 188 6.22 -24.21 6.08
N ALA A 189 6.72 -23.39 7.00
CA ALA A 189 6.41 -21.96 7.02
C ALA A 189 7.58 -21.12 7.54
N LEU A 190 7.55 -19.82 7.19
CA LEU A 190 8.40 -18.78 7.77
C LEU A 190 7.50 -17.83 8.56
N ARG A 191 7.73 -17.71 9.87
CA ARG A 191 6.98 -16.82 10.74
C ARG A 191 7.79 -15.58 11.08
N LEU A 192 7.13 -14.42 11.03
CA LEU A 192 7.62 -13.12 11.49
C LEU A 192 6.83 -12.74 12.75
N PRO A 193 7.35 -13.05 13.96
CA PRO A 193 6.56 -12.97 15.20
C PRO A 193 6.19 -11.54 15.62
N ASN A 194 6.95 -10.54 15.18
CA ASN A 194 6.75 -9.14 15.54
C ASN A 194 5.82 -8.38 14.56
N ASP A 195 5.36 -9.05 13.52
CA ASP A 195 4.42 -8.45 12.59
C ASP A 195 3.05 -8.26 13.23
N GLN A 196 2.34 -7.25 12.75
CA GLN A 196 1.05 -6.85 13.25
C GLN A 196 -0.02 -6.92 12.17
N THR A 197 -1.27 -6.90 12.60
CA THR A 197 -2.43 -6.83 11.72
C THR A 197 -3.42 -5.80 12.23
N GLY A 198 -4.29 -5.33 11.35
CA GLY A 198 -5.41 -4.46 11.71
C GLY A 198 -6.19 -4.01 10.49
N ASP A 199 -7.42 -3.61 10.71
CA ASP A 199 -8.27 -3.10 9.63
C ASP A 199 -7.84 -1.69 9.24
N CYS A 200 -7.25 -1.58 8.04
CA CYS A 200 -6.76 -0.32 7.49
C CYS A 200 -7.89 0.71 7.29
N GLN A 201 -9.08 0.27 6.90
CA GLN A 201 -10.22 1.15 6.70
C GLN A 201 -10.72 1.71 8.03
N MET A 202 -10.88 0.84 9.04
CA MET A 202 -11.27 1.25 10.38
C MET A 202 -10.23 2.19 11.01
N PHE A 203 -8.94 1.86 10.91
CA PHE A 203 -7.85 2.73 11.36
C PHE A 203 -7.94 4.12 10.73
N THR A 204 -8.08 4.16 9.40
CA THR A 204 -8.11 5.43 8.67
C THR A 204 -9.32 6.28 9.05
N THR A 205 -10.48 5.65 9.22
CA THR A 205 -11.72 6.33 9.62
C THR A 205 -11.61 6.88 11.06
N CYS A 206 -11.14 6.05 11.99
CA CYS A 206 -10.92 6.49 13.38
C CYS A 206 -9.89 7.61 13.46
N LEU A 207 -8.78 7.50 12.70
CA LEU A 207 -7.76 8.55 12.68
C LEU A 207 -8.27 9.85 12.06
N ALA A 208 -9.16 9.78 11.05
CA ALA A 208 -9.79 10.97 10.48
C ALA A 208 -10.66 11.72 11.51
N GLU A 209 -11.40 10.99 12.35
CA GLU A 209 -12.14 11.61 13.46
C GLU A 209 -11.20 12.27 14.50
N MET A 210 -10.08 11.62 14.82
CA MET A 210 -9.07 12.22 15.70
C MET A 210 -8.43 13.47 15.05
N CYS A 211 -8.21 13.47 13.73
CA CYS A 211 -7.75 14.64 12.98
C CYS A 211 -8.73 15.82 13.11
N LYS A 212 -10.05 15.57 13.04
CA LYS A 212 -11.08 16.62 13.25
C LYS A 212 -10.96 17.26 14.65
N GLN A 213 -10.68 16.44 15.67
CA GLN A 213 -10.44 16.95 17.04
C GLN A 213 -9.18 17.80 17.13
N LEU A 214 -8.19 17.58 16.25
CA LEU A 214 -7.00 18.42 16.10
C LEU A 214 -7.22 19.66 15.21
N GLY A 215 -8.45 19.90 14.73
CA GLY A 215 -8.80 21.04 13.90
C GLY A 215 -8.63 20.79 12.38
N VAL A 216 -8.39 19.56 11.94
CA VAL A 216 -8.35 19.23 10.50
C VAL A 216 -9.75 19.29 9.90
N GLU A 217 -9.91 20.05 8.82
CA GLU A 217 -11.13 20.09 8.02
C GLU A 217 -11.13 18.98 6.98
N PHE A 218 -12.21 18.21 6.87
CA PHE A 218 -12.43 17.23 5.80
C PHE A 218 -13.54 17.68 4.87
N ARG A 219 -13.25 17.71 3.58
CA ARG A 219 -14.20 18.03 2.50
C ARG A 219 -14.32 16.82 1.59
N PHE A 220 -15.39 16.11 1.71
CA PHE A 220 -15.74 14.94 0.90
C PHE A 220 -16.61 15.33 -0.29
N GLU A 221 -16.76 14.39 -1.26
CA GLU A 221 -17.55 14.57 -2.48
C GLU A 221 -17.09 15.77 -3.32
N GLN A 222 -15.77 16.05 -3.31
CA GLN A 222 -15.16 17.17 -4.01
C GLN A 222 -14.28 16.66 -5.16
N ASP A 223 -14.58 17.06 -6.40
CA ASP A 223 -13.81 16.65 -7.59
C ASP A 223 -12.53 17.48 -7.73
N ILE A 224 -11.38 16.83 -7.54
CA ILE A 224 -10.05 17.43 -7.70
C ILE A 224 -9.64 17.36 -9.16
N GLN A 225 -9.70 18.47 -9.86
CA GLN A 225 -9.61 18.54 -11.33
C GLN A 225 -8.19 18.73 -11.83
N ARG A 226 -7.50 19.77 -11.36
CA ARG A 226 -6.15 20.13 -11.81
C ARG A 226 -5.44 21.05 -10.82
N LEU A 227 -4.12 21.07 -10.92
CA LEU A 227 -3.28 22.05 -10.23
C LEU A 227 -3.09 23.29 -11.12
N ASP A 228 -3.22 24.47 -10.53
CA ASP A 228 -2.89 25.75 -11.15
C ASP A 228 -1.50 26.16 -10.70
N TYR A 229 -0.64 26.63 -11.61
CA TYR A 229 0.73 26.96 -11.27
C TYR A 229 1.30 28.11 -12.11
N ALA A 230 2.30 28.78 -11.56
CA ALA A 230 3.13 29.77 -12.27
C ALA A 230 4.58 29.60 -11.84
N GLY A 231 5.48 29.49 -12.81
CA GLY A 231 6.89 29.24 -12.55
C GLY A 231 7.09 27.95 -11.75
N ASP A 232 7.73 28.04 -10.58
CA ASP A 232 8.04 26.92 -9.70
C ASP A 232 7.11 26.83 -8.48
N ARG A 233 5.89 27.40 -8.56
CA ARG A 233 4.91 27.39 -7.46
C ARG A 233 3.51 27.01 -7.95
N ILE A 234 2.82 26.25 -7.11
CA ILE A 234 1.39 26.00 -7.23
C ILE A 234 0.65 27.21 -6.69
N ASN A 235 -0.24 27.79 -7.47
CA ASN A 235 -1.12 28.89 -7.09
C ASN A 235 -2.37 28.40 -6.37
N GLY A 236 -2.90 27.22 -6.80
CA GLY A 236 -4.10 26.63 -6.24
C GLY A 236 -4.44 25.28 -6.87
N VAL A 237 -5.53 24.71 -6.42
CA VAL A 237 -6.14 23.48 -6.95
C VAL A 237 -7.56 23.80 -7.40
N TRP A 238 -7.91 23.42 -8.61
CA TRP A 238 -9.29 23.51 -9.09
C TRP A 238 -10.09 22.34 -8.54
N ILE A 239 -11.09 22.67 -7.73
CA ILE A 239 -11.98 21.75 -7.06
C ILE A 239 -13.42 22.17 -7.34
N ASP A 240 -14.23 21.32 -7.96
CA ASP A 240 -15.61 21.62 -8.38
C ASP A 240 -15.75 22.95 -9.14
N GLY A 241 -14.80 23.23 -10.03
CA GLY A 241 -14.76 24.46 -10.83
C GLY A 241 -14.33 25.73 -10.09
N LYS A 242 -13.88 25.63 -8.82
CA LYS A 242 -13.38 26.75 -8.02
C LYS A 242 -11.89 26.57 -7.73
N LEU A 243 -11.14 27.67 -7.72
CA LEU A 243 -9.73 27.66 -7.36
C LEU A 243 -9.58 27.77 -5.84
N GLU A 244 -9.13 26.70 -5.20
CA GLU A 244 -8.80 26.65 -3.79
C GLU A 244 -7.30 26.91 -3.58
N THR A 245 -6.96 27.80 -2.66
CA THR A 245 -5.58 28.22 -2.41
C THR A 245 -5.10 27.79 -1.03
N ALA A 246 -3.81 27.46 -0.92
CA ALA A 246 -3.13 27.15 0.32
C ALA A 246 -1.65 27.56 0.24
N ASP A 247 -0.97 27.57 1.39
CA ASP A 247 0.47 27.82 1.41
C ASP A 247 1.28 26.65 0.84
N ARG A 248 0.79 25.42 1.08
CA ARG A 248 1.41 24.17 0.62
C ARG A 248 0.35 23.13 0.23
N TYR A 249 0.75 22.21 -0.63
CA TYR A 249 -0.09 21.15 -1.18
C TYR A 249 0.59 19.80 -1.01
N VAL A 250 -0.17 18.80 -0.57
CA VAL A 250 0.26 17.40 -0.46
C VAL A 250 -0.61 16.57 -1.38
N LEU A 251 0.01 15.86 -2.31
CA LEU A 251 -0.67 14.96 -3.22
C LEU A 251 -0.56 13.53 -2.70
N ALA A 252 -1.69 12.98 -2.24
CA ALA A 252 -1.82 11.63 -1.67
C ALA A 252 -2.92 10.81 -2.39
N LEU A 253 -3.06 11.00 -3.71
CA LEU A 253 -4.14 10.43 -4.54
C LEU A 253 -3.83 9.02 -5.07
N GLY A 254 -2.85 8.32 -4.50
CA GLY A 254 -2.52 6.96 -4.89
C GLY A 254 -2.32 6.82 -6.40
N SER A 255 -3.01 5.88 -7.03
CA SER A 255 -2.92 5.60 -8.47
C SER A 255 -3.34 6.77 -9.37
N TYR A 256 -4.08 7.74 -8.84
CA TYR A 256 -4.52 8.91 -9.59
C TYR A 256 -3.53 10.08 -9.55
N SER A 257 -2.48 10.00 -8.72
CA SER A 257 -1.45 11.03 -8.60
C SER A 257 -0.82 11.44 -9.95
N PRO A 258 -0.45 10.51 -10.85
CA PRO A 258 0.16 10.87 -12.13
C PRO A 258 -0.71 11.77 -13.01
N LYS A 259 -2.05 11.65 -12.92
CA LYS A 259 -2.97 12.47 -13.72
C LYS A 259 -2.83 13.97 -13.43
N LEU A 260 -2.64 14.32 -12.15
CA LEU A 260 -2.45 15.70 -11.73
C LEU A 260 -1.01 16.20 -11.95
N LEU A 261 -0.04 15.29 -11.94
CA LEU A 261 1.39 15.62 -12.06
C LEU A 261 1.87 15.77 -13.51
N LYS A 262 1.26 15.02 -14.44
CA LYS A 262 1.64 15.01 -15.86
C LYS A 262 1.58 16.40 -16.51
N PRO A 263 0.52 17.24 -16.28
CA PRO A 263 0.48 18.60 -16.83
C PRO A 263 1.57 19.54 -16.30
N LEU A 264 2.13 19.23 -15.10
CA LEU A 264 3.23 19.98 -14.50
C LEU A 264 4.62 19.52 -15.00
N GLY A 265 4.67 18.58 -15.93
CA GLY A 265 5.94 17.99 -16.40
C GLY A 265 6.58 17.01 -15.40
N ILE A 266 5.92 16.69 -14.29
CA ILE A 266 6.44 15.74 -13.29
C ILE A 266 6.10 14.31 -13.71
N LYS A 267 7.12 13.51 -13.99
CA LYS A 267 6.99 12.10 -14.33
C LYS A 267 7.00 11.25 -13.06
N ALA A 268 5.82 10.95 -12.53
CA ALA A 268 5.67 10.03 -11.39
C ALA A 268 5.21 8.66 -11.92
N PRO A 269 6.08 7.64 -11.95
CA PRO A 269 5.75 6.35 -12.55
C PRO A 269 4.94 5.48 -11.57
N VAL A 270 3.81 5.97 -11.11
CA VAL A 270 2.86 5.22 -10.28
C VAL A 270 1.79 4.64 -11.18
N TYR A 271 1.70 3.31 -11.22
CA TYR A 271 0.73 2.60 -12.06
C TYR A 271 -0.27 1.81 -11.20
N PRO A 272 -1.56 1.77 -11.56
CA PRO A 272 -2.56 1.02 -10.82
C PRO A 272 -2.34 -0.49 -11.00
N LEU A 273 -2.01 -1.18 -9.90
CA LEU A 273 -1.94 -2.62 -9.84
C LEU A 273 -3.20 -3.15 -9.15
N LYS A 274 -4.12 -3.67 -9.95
CA LYS A 274 -5.42 -4.14 -9.47
C LYS A 274 -5.24 -5.36 -8.57
N GLY A 275 -5.89 -5.35 -7.42
CA GLY A 275 -5.95 -6.47 -6.48
C GLY A 275 -7.37 -6.79 -6.09
N TYR A 276 -7.56 -7.96 -5.51
CA TYR A 276 -8.87 -8.47 -5.14
C TYR A 276 -8.90 -8.85 -3.67
N SER A 277 -10.07 -8.73 -3.04
CA SER A 277 -10.27 -9.25 -1.70
C SER A 277 -11.67 -9.84 -1.50
N LEU A 278 -11.74 -10.84 -0.60
CA LEU A 278 -12.98 -11.33 -0.01
C LEU A 278 -13.01 -10.91 1.46
N THR A 279 -14.21 -10.59 1.93
CA THR A 279 -14.49 -10.46 3.36
C THR A 279 -15.51 -11.54 3.71
N VAL A 280 -15.09 -12.50 4.53
CA VAL A 280 -15.86 -13.71 4.86
C VAL A 280 -16.29 -13.63 6.33
N PRO A 281 -17.58 -13.69 6.67
CA PRO A 281 -18.05 -13.77 8.06
C PRO A 281 -17.52 -15.05 8.72
N ILE A 282 -17.00 -14.95 9.95
CA ILE A 282 -16.58 -16.11 10.74
C ILE A 282 -17.82 -16.80 11.30
N THR A 283 -17.93 -18.11 11.05
CA THR A 283 -18.98 -18.97 11.62
C THR A 283 -18.45 -19.89 12.69
N ASN A 284 -17.19 -20.25 12.62
CA ASN A 284 -16.51 -21.04 13.64
C ASN A 284 -15.16 -20.39 14.01
N PRO A 285 -15.10 -19.64 15.13
CA PRO A 285 -13.90 -18.94 15.55
C PRO A 285 -12.69 -19.85 15.82
N ALA A 286 -12.91 -21.10 16.21
CA ALA A 286 -11.84 -22.07 16.47
C ALA A 286 -11.20 -22.60 15.18
N MET A 287 -11.92 -22.54 14.06
CA MET A 287 -11.48 -22.98 12.74
C MET A 287 -11.10 -21.81 11.82
N ALA A 288 -11.06 -20.60 12.35
CA ALA A 288 -10.64 -19.40 11.65
C ALA A 288 -9.15 -19.09 11.93
N PRO A 289 -8.47 -18.26 11.13
CA PRO A 289 -7.09 -17.85 11.38
C PRO A 289 -6.90 -17.28 12.80
N THR A 290 -5.72 -17.43 13.38
CA THR A 290 -5.35 -16.74 14.63
C THR A 290 -4.89 -15.31 14.35
N SER A 291 -4.05 -15.14 13.32
CA SER A 291 -3.49 -13.85 12.93
C SER A 291 -3.59 -13.68 11.42
N THR A 292 -2.45 -13.49 10.76
CA THR A 292 -2.33 -13.44 9.31
C THR A 292 -1.47 -14.59 8.81
N ILE A 293 -1.96 -15.30 7.81
CA ILE A 293 -1.13 -16.17 6.99
C ILE A 293 -0.96 -15.61 5.59
N LEU A 294 0.15 -15.93 4.94
CA LEU A 294 0.41 -15.62 3.54
C LEU A 294 0.69 -16.93 2.78
N ASP A 295 -0.18 -17.29 1.86
CA ASP A 295 0.06 -18.43 0.96
C ASP A 295 1.03 -18.00 -0.14
N GLU A 296 2.26 -18.50 -0.09
CA GLU A 296 3.33 -18.12 -1.02
C GLU A 296 3.04 -18.58 -2.45
N THR A 297 2.29 -19.68 -2.62
CA THR A 297 1.95 -20.24 -3.94
C THR A 297 1.08 -19.29 -4.75
N TYR A 298 0.08 -18.70 -4.11
CA TYR A 298 -0.92 -17.87 -4.77
C TYR A 298 -0.73 -16.38 -4.47
N LYS A 299 0.22 -16.03 -3.59
CA LYS A 299 0.45 -14.65 -3.13
C LYS A 299 -0.83 -14.02 -2.54
N VAL A 300 -1.48 -14.79 -1.68
CA VAL A 300 -2.73 -14.41 -1.01
C VAL A 300 -2.54 -14.38 0.49
N ALA A 301 -2.91 -13.28 1.11
CA ALA A 301 -2.96 -13.12 2.54
C ALA A 301 -4.36 -13.46 3.07
N ILE A 302 -4.44 -14.18 4.19
CA ILE A 302 -5.66 -14.45 4.92
C ILE A 302 -5.48 -13.93 6.34
N THR A 303 -6.25 -12.89 6.69
CA THR A 303 -6.12 -12.19 7.96
C THR A 303 -7.42 -12.28 8.75
N ARG A 304 -7.32 -12.57 10.05
CA ARG A 304 -8.46 -12.45 10.95
C ARG A 304 -8.59 -11.02 11.47
N PHE A 305 -9.75 -10.46 11.28
CA PHE A 305 -10.32 -9.40 12.11
C PHE A 305 -11.24 -10.02 13.16
N ASP A 306 -11.97 -9.24 13.95
CA ASP A 306 -12.70 -9.81 15.09
C ASP A 306 -13.68 -10.93 14.71
N ASN A 307 -14.66 -10.62 13.85
CA ASN A 307 -15.70 -11.54 13.43
C ASN A 307 -15.67 -11.88 11.92
N ARG A 308 -14.59 -11.54 11.23
CA ARG A 308 -14.45 -11.76 9.79
C ARG A 308 -13.03 -12.14 9.39
N ILE A 309 -12.94 -12.86 8.30
CA ILE A 309 -11.68 -13.18 7.62
C ILE A 309 -11.56 -12.27 6.40
N ARG A 310 -10.45 -11.56 6.27
CA ARG A 310 -10.10 -10.83 5.07
C ARG A 310 -9.11 -11.64 4.26
N VAL A 311 -9.46 -11.91 3.01
CA VAL A 311 -8.63 -12.63 2.05
C VAL A 311 -8.24 -11.65 0.95
N GLY A 312 -6.97 -11.36 0.80
CA GLY A 312 -6.52 -10.36 -0.16
C GLY A 312 -5.28 -10.81 -0.92
N GLY A 313 -5.25 -10.57 -2.21
CA GLY A 313 -4.08 -10.96 -2.97
C GLY A 313 -4.24 -10.74 -4.46
N MET A 314 -3.42 -11.48 -5.19
CA MET A 314 -3.31 -11.44 -6.63
C MET A 314 -2.99 -10.04 -7.18
N ALA A 315 -2.54 -9.98 -8.39
CA ALA A 315 -2.23 -8.76 -9.09
C ALA A 315 -2.72 -8.83 -10.54
N GLU A 316 -3.30 -7.73 -11.01
CA GLU A 316 -3.68 -7.60 -12.41
C GLU A 316 -3.26 -6.24 -12.94
N ILE A 317 -2.49 -6.23 -14.02
CA ILE A 317 -2.11 -5.02 -14.74
C ILE A 317 -3.20 -4.77 -15.79
N ALA A 318 -4.14 -3.89 -15.49
CA ALA A 318 -5.34 -3.64 -16.30
C ALA A 318 -5.75 -2.16 -16.33
N GLY A 319 -4.82 -1.24 -16.04
CA GLY A 319 -5.12 0.19 -15.92
C GLY A 319 -6.12 0.46 -14.80
N PHE A 320 -7.06 1.36 -15.06
CA PHE A 320 -8.07 1.78 -14.08
C PHE A 320 -9.36 0.93 -14.13
N ASP A 321 -9.30 -0.29 -14.68
CA ASP A 321 -10.44 -1.22 -14.72
C ASP A 321 -10.76 -1.75 -13.31
N LEU A 322 -11.92 -1.41 -12.77
CA LEU A 322 -12.44 -1.89 -11.48
C LEU A 322 -13.49 -3.00 -11.62
N SER A 323 -13.63 -3.60 -12.80
CA SER A 323 -14.56 -4.71 -12.99
C SER A 323 -14.18 -5.91 -12.09
N LEU A 324 -15.16 -6.55 -11.50
CA LEU A 324 -14.97 -7.74 -10.67
C LEU A 324 -14.88 -8.99 -11.56
N ASN A 325 -13.73 -9.66 -11.54
CA ASN A 325 -13.49 -10.87 -12.31
C ASN A 325 -13.90 -12.13 -11.51
N PRO A 326 -14.94 -12.89 -11.90
CA PRO A 326 -15.41 -14.07 -11.16
C PRO A 326 -14.32 -15.14 -10.94
N ARG A 327 -13.42 -15.34 -11.92
CA ARG A 327 -12.31 -16.30 -11.78
C ARG A 327 -11.36 -15.94 -10.64
N ARG A 328 -11.21 -14.64 -10.33
CA ARG A 328 -10.41 -14.19 -9.20
C ARG A 328 -11.08 -14.47 -7.87
N ARG A 329 -12.42 -14.34 -7.82
CA ARG A 329 -13.23 -14.77 -6.68
C ARG A 329 -13.08 -16.27 -6.44
N GLU A 330 -13.25 -17.11 -7.46
CA GLU A 330 -13.07 -18.56 -7.38
C GLU A 330 -11.70 -18.93 -6.79
N THR A 331 -10.63 -18.22 -7.19
CA THR A 331 -9.28 -18.48 -6.67
C THR A 331 -9.18 -18.17 -5.18
N LEU A 332 -9.74 -17.05 -4.71
CA LEU A 332 -9.72 -16.69 -3.29
C LEU A 332 -10.55 -17.67 -2.46
N GLU A 333 -11.73 -18.06 -2.96
CA GLU A 333 -12.61 -19.05 -2.30
C GLU A 333 -11.93 -20.43 -2.21
N MET A 334 -11.26 -20.87 -3.26
CA MET A 334 -10.48 -22.10 -3.28
C MET A 334 -9.42 -22.10 -2.17
N ILE A 335 -8.66 -21.03 -2.02
CA ILE A 335 -7.59 -20.95 -1.02
C ILE A 335 -8.16 -20.96 0.41
N VAL A 336 -9.29 -20.27 0.64
CA VAL A 336 -9.98 -20.34 1.93
C VAL A 336 -10.47 -21.74 2.24
N ASN A 337 -11.06 -22.43 1.25
CA ASN A 337 -11.53 -23.81 1.41
C ASN A 337 -10.36 -24.80 1.67
N ASP A 338 -9.21 -24.56 1.03
CA ASP A 338 -8.02 -25.40 1.25
C ASP A 338 -7.48 -25.27 2.67
N LEU A 339 -7.46 -24.05 3.22
CA LEU A 339 -6.77 -23.75 4.47
C LEU A 339 -7.71 -23.65 5.67
N TYR A 340 -8.91 -23.10 5.50
CA TYR A 340 -9.89 -22.85 6.57
C TYR A 340 -11.30 -23.30 6.18
N PRO A 341 -11.53 -24.57 5.81
CA PRO A 341 -12.79 -25.03 5.22
C PRO A 341 -14.02 -24.85 6.11
N GLN A 342 -13.81 -24.69 7.42
CA GLN A 342 -14.90 -24.55 8.40
C GLN A 342 -14.86 -23.22 9.15
N GLY A 343 -13.98 -22.27 8.75
CA GLY A 343 -13.74 -21.03 9.48
C GLY A 343 -14.79 -19.94 9.24
N GLY A 344 -15.43 -19.93 8.06
CA GLY A 344 -16.35 -18.87 7.68
C GLY A 344 -17.33 -19.27 6.60
N ASP A 345 -18.31 -18.40 6.33
CA ASP A 345 -19.37 -18.60 5.33
C ASP A 345 -19.00 -17.88 4.02
N LEU A 346 -18.50 -18.63 3.05
CA LEU A 346 -18.16 -18.12 1.71
C LEU A 346 -19.39 -17.68 0.90
N ALA A 347 -20.57 -18.23 1.19
CA ALA A 347 -21.80 -17.83 0.49
C ALA A 347 -22.19 -16.39 0.81
N GLN A 348 -21.86 -15.92 2.01
CA GLN A 348 -22.06 -14.54 2.46
C GLN A 348 -20.83 -13.63 2.26
N ALA A 349 -19.78 -14.12 1.60
CA ALA A 349 -18.60 -13.34 1.38
C ALA A 349 -18.82 -12.17 0.42
N SER A 350 -18.39 -10.97 0.80
CA SER A 350 -18.33 -9.82 -0.10
C SER A 350 -17.05 -9.82 -0.90
N PHE A 351 -17.16 -9.52 -2.20
CA PHE A 351 -16.03 -9.49 -3.14
C PHE A 351 -15.75 -8.05 -3.59
N TRP A 352 -14.49 -7.65 -3.53
CA TRP A 352 -14.07 -6.27 -3.80
C TRP A 352 -12.77 -6.23 -4.61
N THR A 353 -12.52 -5.11 -5.26
CA THR A 353 -11.29 -4.82 -5.99
C THR A 353 -10.83 -3.39 -5.76
N GLY A 354 -9.51 -3.17 -5.81
CA GLY A 354 -8.90 -1.85 -5.70
C GLY A 354 -7.59 -1.74 -6.45
N LEU A 355 -7.11 -0.52 -6.62
CA LEU A 355 -5.96 -0.16 -7.43
C LEU A 355 -4.78 0.23 -6.53
N ARG A 356 -3.82 -0.68 -6.36
CA ARG A 356 -2.60 -0.40 -5.59
C ARG A 356 -1.71 0.56 -6.38
N PRO A 357 -1.32 1.70 -5.81
CA PRO A 357 -0.48 2.70 -6.48
C PRO A 357 0.98 2.23 -6.51
N THR A 358 1.40 1.54 -7.54
CA THR A 358 2.67 0.82 -7.55
C THR A 358 3.72 1.54 -8.38
N THR A 359 4.86 1.86 -7.76
CA THR A 359 6.06 2.33 -8.44
C THR A 359 6.84 1.16 -9.04
N PRO A 360 7.61 1.35 -10.13
CA PRO A 360 8.32 0.25 -10.78
C PRO A 360 9.50 -0.29 -9.97
N ASP A 361 9.95 0.44 -8.96
CA ASP A 361 11.02 0.05 -8.02
C ASP A 361 10.48 -0.41 -6.66
N GLY A 362 9.14 -0.30 -6.44
CA GLY A 362 8.47 -0.68 -5.20
C GLY A 362 8.57 0.37 -4.08
N THR A 363 9.52 1.31 -4.17
CA THR A 363 9.72 2.35 -3.17
C THR A 363 8.67 3.45 -3.32
N PRO A 364 7.99 3.91 -2.26
CA PRO A 364 7.04 5.02 -2.35
C PRO A 364 7.74 6.35 -2.66
N ILE A 365 6.95 7.34 -3.07
CA ILE A 365 7.41 8.69 -3.33
C ILE A 365 6.95 9.57 -2.16
N VAL A 366 7.90 9.99 -1.31
CA VAL A 366 7.64 10.81 -0.13
C VAL A 366 8.59 12.00 -0.13
N GLY A 367 8.07 13.22 -0.20
CA GLY A 367 8.90 14.43 -0.11
C GLY A 367 8.56 15.52 -1.11
N ALA A 368 9.53 16.41 -1.32
CA ALA A 368 9.40 17.58 -2.17
C ALA A 368 9.35 17.24 -3.67
N THR A 369 8.85 18.19 -4.44
CA THR A 369 8.87 18.20 -5.91
C THR A 369 9.74 19.36 -6.40
N PRO A 370 9.92 19.54 -7.72
CA PRO A 370 10.49 20.77 -8.28
C PRO A 370 9.70 22.04 -7.95
N PHE A 371 8.42 21.90 -7.58
CA PHE A 371 7.61 23.03 -7.12
C PHE A 371 7.81 23.27 -5.63
N LYS A 372 8.13 24.50 -5.24
CA LYS A 372 8.52 24.90 -3.87
C LYS A 372 7.48 24.58 -2.79
N ASN A 373 6.21 24.46 -3.19
CA ASN A 373 5.09 24.26 -2.27
C ASN A 373 4.23 23.02 -2.58
N LEU A 374 4.70 22.12 -3.45
CA LEU A 374 4.05 20.85 -3.73
C LEU A 374 4.88 19.68 -3.21
N PHE A 375 4.24 18.84 -2.43
CA PHE A 375 4.81 17.63 -1.84
C PHE A 375 4.03 16.40 -2.27
N LEU A 376 4.71 15.26 -2.32
CA LEU A 376 4.11 13.97 -2.68
C LEU A 376 4.18 13.01 -1.49
N ASN A 377 3.12 12.24 -1.32
CA ASN A 377 3.10 11.05 -0.48
C ASN A 377 2.23 10.01 -1.17
N THR A 378 2.84 9.18 -2.04
CA THR A 378 2.13 8.29 -2.95
C THR A 378 3.00 7.12 -3.39
N GLY A 379 2.43 6.17 -4.14
CA GLY A 379 3.22 5.10 -4.74
C GLY A 379 3.59 3.95 -3.80
N HIS A 380 2.85 3.73 -2.73
CA HIS A 380 3.15 2.73 -1.68
C HIS A 380 2.86 1.28 -2.08
N GLY A 381 2.32 1.04 -3.25
CA GLY A 381 2.04 -0.30 -3.78
C GLY A 381 1.18 -1.16 -2.86
N THR A 382 1.68 -2.36 -2.58
CA THR A 382 1.00 -3.33 -1.70
C THR A 382 1.22 -3.08 -0.20
N LEU A 383 2.14 -2.19 0.15
CA LEU A 383 2.60 -1.95 1.53
C LEU A 383 2.13 -0.61 2.10
N GLY A 384 1.11 0.02 1.48
CA GLY A 384 0.62 1.32 1.92
C GLY A 384 0.18 1.33 3.38
N TRP A 385 -0.47 0.29 3.87
CA TRP A 385 -0.83 0.17 5.28
C TRP A 385 0.40 0.08 6.18
N THR A 386 1.35 -0.81 5.84
CA THR A 386 2.61 -0.96 6.58
C THR A 386 3.41 0.35 6.68
N MET A 387 3.42 1.17 5.61
CA MET A 387 4.25 2.37 5.52
C MET A 387 3.52 3.67 5.89
N ALA A 388 2.22 3.64 6.19
CA ALA A 388 1.38 4.83 6.29
C ALA A 388 1.84 5.82 7.36
N CYS A 389 2.02 5.36 8.60
CA CYS A 389 2.39 6.24 9.72
C CYS A 389 3.78 6.84 9.53
N GLY A 390 4.75 6.02 9.11
CA GLY A 390 6.12 6.46 8.88
C GLY A 390 6.24 7.47 7.74
N SER A 391 5.57 7.22 6.60
CA SER A 391 5.60 8.17 5.48
C SER A 391 4.88 9.49 5.80
N GLY A 392 3.77 9.43 6.56
CA GLY A 392 3.06 10.62 7.02
C GLY A 392 3.93 11.48 7.96
N ARG A 393 4.59 10.85 8.94
CA ARG A 393 5.49 11.54 9.88
C ARG A 393 6.73 12.10 9.19
N LEU A 394 7.38 11.30 8.34
CA LEU A 394 8.52 11.75 7.54
C LEU A 394 8.16 12.98 6.71
N LEU A 395 7.01 12.96 6.01
CA LEU A 395 6.55 14.10 5.23
C LEU A 395 6.34 15.34 6.09
N ALA A 396 5.69 15.18 7.25
CA ALA A 396 5.44 16.29 8.17
C ALA A 396 6.75 16.91 8.69
N ASP A 397 7.75 16.09 9.04
CA ASP A 397 9.07 16.57 9.47
C ASP A 397 9.77 17.35 8.35
N LEU A 398 9.77 16.82 7.11
CA LEU A 398 10.33 17.50 5.94
C LEU A 398 9.63 18.85 5.68
N MET A 399 8.30 18.89 5.75
CA MET A 399 7.52 20.12 5.57
C MET A 399 7.74 21.12 6.69
N ALA A 400 7.91 20.66 7.93
CA ALA A 400 8.23 21.50 9.08
C ALA A 400 9.71 21.91 9.14
N LYS A 401 10.55 21.46 8.20
CA LYS A 401 12.01 21.65 8.19
C LYS A 401 12.70 21.12 9.45
N LYS A 402 12.14 20.06 10.03
CA LYS A 402 12.76 19.30 11.12
C LYS A 402 13.67 18.21 10.53
N THR A 403 14.68 17.80 11.29
CA THR A 403 15.48 16.64 10.93
C THR A 403 14.65 15.36 11.14
N PRO A 404 14.36 14.58 10.09
CA PRO A 404 13.63 13.32 10.25
C PRO A 404 14.43 12.29 11.06
N GLN A 405 13.75 11.38 11.73
CA GLN A 405 14.37 10.29 12.47
C GLN A 405 15.01 9.22 11.56
N ILE A 406 14.58 9.14 10.32
CA ILE A 406 15.17 8.26 9.31
C ILE A 406 15.66 9.06 8.11
N SER A 407 16.60 8.50 7.35
CA SER A 407 17.03 9.12 6.09
C SER A 407 15.92 9.15 5.05
N ALA A 408 15.64 10.32 4.47
CA ALA A 408 14.74 10.49 3.34
C ALA A 408 15.40 10.17 1.98
N ALA A 409 16.69 9.81 1.97
CA ALA A 409 17.44 9.58 0.74
C ALA A 409 16.79 8.52 -0.15
N GLY A 410 16.55 8.88 -1.41
CA GLY A 410 15.94 8.02 -2.42
C GLY A 410 14.44 7.78 -2.24
N LEU A 411 13.75 8.52 -1.35
CA LEU A 411 12.30 8.44 -1.20
C LEU A 411 11.55 9.52 -2.00
N ASP A 412 12.22 10.58 -2.44
CA ASP A 412 11.58 11.64 -3.21
C ASP A 412 11.49 11.32 -4.72
N ILE A 413 10.84 12.22 -5.45
CA ILE A 413 10.58 12.08 -6.90
C ILE A 413 11.84 12.24 -7.76
N SER A 414 12.94 12.82 -7.24
CA SER A 414 14.16 13.11 -8.00
C SER A 414 14.85 11.83 -8.51
N ARG A 415 14.66 10.70 -7.85
CA ARG A 415 15.20 9.39 -8.26
C ARG A 415 14.70 8.92 -9.65
N TYR A 416 13.65 9.54 -10.16
CA TYR A 416 13.12 9.29 -11.51
C TYR A 416 13.58 10.33 -12.55
N GLY A 417 14.62 11.12 -12.23
CA GLY A 417 15.20 12.08 -13.17
C GLY A 417 14.36 13.33 -13.38
N ASN A 418 13.45 13.65 -12.46
CA ASN A 418 12.71 14.92 -12.47
C ASN A 418 13.59 16.07 -11.97
N HIS A 419 14.72 16.34 -12.67
CA HIS A 419 15.49 17.55 -12.51
C HIS A 419 14.77 18.65 -13.28
N GLN A 420 14.82 19.88 -12.77
CA GLN A 420 14.23 21.07 -13.38
C GLN A 420 14.70 21.25 -14.85
N GLU A 421 14.00 20.65 -15.80
CA GLU A 421 13.90 21.23 -17.12
C GLU A 421 12.79 22.26 -17.03
N SER A 422 13.21 23.51 -17.03
CA SER A 422 12.46 24.75 -16.97
C SER A 422 11.02 24.66 -17.43
N ALA A 423 10.08 24.93 -16.52
CA ALA A 423 8.70 25.24 -16.81
C ALA A 423 8.61 26.52 -17.66
N GLN A 424 8.77 26.39 -18.97
CA GLN A 424 8.41 27.38 -19.99
C GLN A 424 7.18 26.87 -20.73
N HIS A 425 6.08 26.66 -20.02
CA HIS A 425 4.77 26.57 -20.69
C HIS A 425 3.76 27.37 -19.87
N VAL A 426 3.49 28.54 -20.38
CA VAL A 426 2.36 29.37 -20.00
C VAL A 426 1.08 28.59 -20.33
N ASN A 427 0.25 28.33 -19.31
CA ASN A 427 -1.09 27.79 -19.52
C ASN A 427 -1.86 28.70 -20.50
N PRO A 428 -2.43 28.22 -21.60
CA PRO A 428 -3.31 29.02 -22.42
C PRO A 428 -4.55 29.38 -21.58
N ALA A 429 -4.93 30.65 -21.62
CA ALA A 429 -6.15 31.15 -21.01
C ALA A 429 -7.37 30.35 -21.51
N PRO A 430 -8.41 30.15 -20.71
CA PRO A 430 -9.63 29.48 -21.16
C PRO A 430 -10.26 30.27 -22.29
N ALA A 431 -10.50 29.58 -23.42
CA ALA A 431 -11.30 30.15 -24.50
C ALA A 431 -12.72 30.37 -24.00
N HIS A 432 -13.14 31.60 -23.95
CA HIS A 432 -14.54 31.98 -23.77
C HIS A 432 -15.34 31.46 -24.97
N GLN A 433 -16.22 30.54 -24.77
CA GLN A 433 -17.44 30.31 -25.51
C GLN A 433 -18.61 30.09 -24.58
#